data_b5eab6d028d9155d95199a5883345284
#
_entry.id   b5eab6d028d9155d95199a5883345284
#
_cell.length_a   1.000
_cell.length_b   1.000
_cell.length_c   1.000
_cell.angle_alpha   90.00
_cell.angle_beta   90.00
_cell.angle_gamma   90.00
#
_symmetry.space_group_name_H-M   'P 1'
#
loop_
_entity.id
_entity.type
_entity.pdbx_description
1 polymer ?
#
loop_
_entity_poly.entity_id
_entity_poly.type
_entity_poly.pdbx_seq_one_letter_code
_entity_poly.pdbx_strand_id
1 'polypeptide(L)'
;NVFATPIYQKPLELGADVVIYSCTKHIDGQGRVLGGAILGSAEWITSTLQPFTRNTGNTISPFNAWIMIKGLETLSLRVDAMTRNAATLADYLAEAQGVLSVRYPGRADHPQHALAMRQMSGYSTLLAFEVHSGQKGAFAFMNALKLIAISNNLGDARSLVTHPATTTHAKISDQERAELGITEGTIRFSVGLEDYRDLITDLNRGLEALSLT
;
A
#
# COMPACT_ATOMS: atom_id res chain seq x y z
N ASN A 1 -7.16 -5.54 6.73
CA ASN A 1 -6.82 -6.21 5.43
C ASN A 1 -6.68 -5.20 4.28
N VAL A 2 -6.14 -4.01 4.59
CA VAL A 2 -6.11 -2.92 3.60
C VAL A 2 -5.15 -3.17 2.43
N PHE A 3 -4.03 -3.87 2.64
CA PHE A 3 -3.01 -4.10 1.61
C PHE A 3 -3.37 -5.22 0.64
N ALA A 4 -3.90 -6.32 1.15
CA ALA A 4 -4.35 -7.43 0.31
C ALA A 4 -5.69 -7.15 -0.37
N THR A 5 -6.50 -6.24 0.17
CA THR A 5 -7.88 -5.93 -0.24
C THR A 5 -8.82 -7.14 -0.13
N PRO A 6 -10.13 -6.99 -0.26
CA PRO A 6 -11.04 -8.13 -0.31
C PRO A 6 -10.91 -8.94 -1.61
N ILE A 7 -10.17 -8.43 -2.61
CA ILE A 7 -9.96 -9.12 -3.89
C ILE A 7 -8.99 -10.30 -3.70
N TYR A 8 -7.89 -10.11 -2.95
CA TYR A 8 -6.84 -11.11 -2.85
C TYR A 8 -6.85 -11.91 -1.55
N GLN A 9 -7.49 -11.42 -0.50
CA GLN A 9 -7.55 -12.13 0.77
C GLN A 9 -8.91 -11.96 1.44
N LYS A 10 -9.44 -13.06 1.95
CA LYS A 10 -10.72 -13.12 2.67
C LYS A 10 -10.48 -13.60 4.10
N PRO A 11 -10.10 -12.71 5.04
CA PRO A 11 -9.68 -13.12 6.38
C PRO A 11 -10.75 -13.84 7.19
N LEU A 12 -12.06 -13.58 6.97
CA LEU A 12 -13.14 -14.32 7.62
C LEU A 12 -13.11 -15.83 7.25
N GLU A 13 -12.76 -16.16 6.00
CA GLU A 13 -12.62 -17.55 5.56
C GLU A 13 -11.34 -18.21 6.11
N LEU A 14 -10.39 -17.41 6.62
CA LEU A 14 -9.14 -17.83 7.25
C LEU A 14 -9.21 -17.87 8.79
N GLY A 15 -10.39 -17.65 9.38
CA GLY A 15 -10.62 -17.76 10.82
C GLY A 15 -10.60 -16.44 11.59
N ALA A 16 -10.56 -15.29 10.93
CA ALA A 16 -10.75 -14.01 11.61
C ALA A 16 -12.23 -13.82 12.00
N ASP A 17 -12.49 -13.29 13.18
CA ASP A 17 -13.87 -12.98 13.64
C ASP A 17 -14.38 -11.66 13.08
N VAL A 18 -13.46 -10.69 12.91
CA VAL A 18 -13.75 -9.34 12.43
C VAL A 18 -12.67 -8.88 11.46
N VAL A 19 -13.09 -8.25 10.37
CA VAL A 19 -12.20 -7.64 9.39
C VAL A 19 -12.45 -6.15 9.28
N ILE A 20 -11.38 -5.36 9.27
CA ILE A 20 -11.45 -3.90 9.15
C ILE A 20 -10.79 -3.48 7.83
N TYR A 21 -11.48 -2.62 7.09
CA TYR A 21 -10.95 -1.97 5.90
C TYR A 21 -10.90 -0.45 6.08
N SER A 22 -9.79 0.16 5.69
CA SER A 22 -9.76 1.59 5.36
C SER A 22 -10.31 1.78 3.96
N CYS A 23 -11.57 2.20 3.85
CA CYS A 23 -12.20 2.46 2.55
C CYS A 23 -11.59 3.66 1.84
N THR A 24 -10.91 4.54 2.57
CA THR A 24 -10.09 5.66 2.07
C THR A 24 -9.02 5.22 1.07
N LYS A 25 -8.58 3.95 1.13
CA LYS A 25 -7.48 3.39 0.34
C LYS A 25 -8.01 2.80 -0.98
N HIS A 26 -7.72 1.57 -1.29
CA HIS A 26 -8.09 0.92 -2.56
C HIS A 26 -9.60 0.97 -2.89
N ILE A 27 -10.48 0.97 -1.86
CA ILE A 27 -11.94 0.96 -2.09
C ILE A 27 -12.36 2.27 -2.76
N ASP A 28 -11.99 3.42 -2.21
CA ASP A 28 -12.13 4.71 -2.90
C ASP A 28 -11.19 4.79 -4.11
N GLY A 29 -9.91 4.54 -3.92
CA GLY A 29 -8.88 4.43 -4.94
C GLY A 29 -8.52 5.74 -5.66
N GLN A 30 -8.99 6.90 -5.21
CA GLN A 30 -8.72 8.19 -5.84
C GLN A 30 -8.54 9.35 -4.84
N GLY A 31 -8.42 9.04 -3.54
CA GLY A 31 -8.20 10.05 -2.50
C GLY A 31 -9.34 11.05 -2.32
N ARG A 32 -10.59 10.65 -2.62
CA ARG A 32 -11.77 11.52 -2.61
C ARG A 32 -12.47 11.60 -1.26
N VAL A 33 -12.49 10.47 -0.52
CA VAL A 33 -13.27 10.34 0.72
C VAL A 33 -12.52 9.59 1.80
N LEU A 34 -12.86 9.89 3.04
CA LEU A 34 -12.45 9.13 4.22
C LEU A 34 -13.57 8.19 4.64
N GLY A 35 -13.23 6.97 5.01
CA GLY A 35 -14.18 6.02 5.56
C GLY A 35 -13.58 4.67 5.88
N GLY A 36 -14.36 3.85 6.57
CA GLY A 36 -14.00 2.50 6.95
C GLY A 36 -15.17 1.55 6.82
N ALA A 37 -14.85 0.27 6.76
CA ALA A 37 -15.83 -0.81 6.84
C ALA A 37 -15.37 -1.84 7.87
N ILE A 38 -16.32 -2.34 8.64
CA ILE A 38 -16.12 -3.42 9.60
C ILE A 38 -17.03 -4.57 9.19
N LEU A 39 -16.45 -5.75 8.99
CA LEU A 39 -17.15 -6.97 8.60
C LEU A 39 -17.02 -8.01 9.72
N GLY A 40 -18.07 -8.74 9.97
CA GLY A 40 -18.14 -9.81 10.97
C GLY A 40 -19.42 -10.61 10.82
N SER A 41 -19.72 -11.51 11.77
CA SER A 41 -20.97 -12.24 11.76
C SER A 41 -22.17 -11.28 11.89
N ALA A 42 -23.31 -11.65 11.30
CA ALA A 42 -24.54 -10.84 11.41
C ALA A 42 -24.94 -10.63 12.87
N GLU A 43 -24.80 -11.66 13.69
CA GLU A 43 -25.10 -11.61 15.12
C GLU A 43 -24.24 -10.54 15.83
N TRP A 44 -22.91 -10.60 15.67
CA TRP A 44 -22.00 -9.65 16.31
C TRP A 44 -22.22 -8.21 15.80
N ILE A 45 -22.43 -8.04 14.50
CA ILE A 45 -22.70 -6.73 13.90
C ILE A 45 -23.98 -6.12 14.50
N THR A 46 -25.08 -6.89 14.60
CA THR A 46 -26.37 -6.37 15.06
C THR A 46 -26.43 -6.19 16.58
N SER A 47 -25.81 -7.10 17.34
CA SER A 47 -25.86 -7.06 18.81
C SER A 47 -24.81 -6.15 19.44
N THR A 48 -23.66 -5.98 18.83
CA THR A 48 -22.52 -5.28 19.41
C THR A 48 -22.15 -4.01 18.65
N LEU A 49 -21.83 -4.12 17.36
CA LEU A 49 -21.31 -2.99 16.60
C LEU A 49 -22.38 -1.94 16.30
N GLN A 50 -23.55 -2.35 15.83
CA GLN A 50 -24.62 -1.43 15.45
C GLN A 50 -25.12 -0.55 16.61
N PRO A 51 -25.37 -1.08 17.82
CA PRO A 51 -25.70 -0.24 18.97
C PRO A 51 -24.59 0.76 19.32
N PHE A 52 -23.32 0.33 19.26
CA PHE A 52 -22.18 1.20 19.52
C PHE A 52 -22.12 2.35 18.52
N THR A 53 -22.13 2.05 17.22
CA THR A 53 -22.04 3.08 16.15
C THR A 53 -23.25 4.03 16.16
N ARG A 54 -24.44 3.49 16.43
CA ARG A 54 -25.66 4.30 16.55
C ARG A 54 -25.59 5.31 17.70
N ASN A 55 -25.04 4.91 18.84
CA ASN A 55 -24.97 5.75 20.03
C ASN A 55 -23.77 6.72 20.01
N THR A 56 -22.69 6.39 19.29
CA THR A 56 -21.49 7.23 19.17
C THR A 56 -21.51 8.15 17.92
N GLY A 57 -22.44 7.92 17.00
CA GLY A 57 -22.61 8.76 15.81
C GLY A 57 -21.56 8.52 14.71
N ASN A 58 -20.82 7.41 14.76
CA ASN A 58 -19.78 7.05 13.77
C ASN A 58 -20.42 6.58 12.45
N THR A 59 -21.12 7.47 11.75
CA THR A 59 -21.79 7.16 10.50
C THR A 59 -21.13 7.90 9.34
N ILE A 60 -21.02 7.20 8.21
CA ILE A 60 -20.55 7.82 6.97
C ILE A 60 -21.67 8.70 6.36
N SER A 61 -21.30 9.82 5.72
CA SER A 61 -22.29 10.61 4.99
C SER A 61 -22.83 9.86 3.76
N PRO A 62 -24.08 10.10 3.34
CA PRO A 62 -24.63 9.46 2.14
C PRO A 62 -23.81 9.73 0.87
N PHE A 63 -23.24 10.91 0.73
CA PHE A 63 -22.38 11.26 -0.40
C PHE A 63 -21.09 10.43 -0.41
N ASN A 64 -20.41 10.32 0.73
CA ASN A 64 -19.21 9.50 0.85
C ASN A 64 -19.51 8.01 0.61
N ALA A 65 -20.64 7.51 1.12
CA ALA A 65 -21.09 6.14 0.88
C ALA A 65 -21.33 5.88 -0.61
N TRP A 66 -21.96 6.81 -1.32
CA TRP A 66 -22.18 6.71 -2.76
C TRP A 66 -20.85 6.66 -3.53
N ILE A 67 -19.88 7.53 -3.23
CA ILE A 67 -18.55 7.50 -3.85
C ILE A 67 -17.87 6.14 -3.60
N MET A 68 -17.95 5.61 -2.38
CA MET A 68 -17.35 4.31 -2.07
C MET A 68 -18.00 3.16 -2.83
N ILE A 69 -19.33 3.18 -2.98
CA ILE A 69 -20.05 2.20 -3.82
C ILE A 69 -19.54 2.28 -5.27
N LYS A 70 -19.37 3.49 -5.82
CA LYS A 70 -18.79 3.68 -7.15
C LYS A 70 -17.33 3.20 -7.24
N GLY A 71 -16.57 3.34 -6.19
CA GLY A 71 -15.21 2.79 -6.09
C GLY A 71 -15.19 1.26 -6.11
N LEU A 72 -16.14 0.61 -5.43
CA LEU A 72 -16.28 -0.85 -5.41
C LEU A 72 -16.57 -1.44 -6.80
N GLU A 73 -17.33 -0.77 -7.65
CA GLU A 73 -17.68 -1.23 -9.00
C GLU A 73 -16.44 -1.53 -9.86
N THR A 74 -15.32 -0.85 -9.61
CA THR A 74 -14.07 -1.00 -10.38
C THR A 74 -12.91 -1.54 -9.54
N LEU A 75 -13.16 -1.95 -8.30
CA LEU A 75 -12.10 -2.32 -7.36
C LEU A 75 -11.21 -3.46 -7.90
N SER A 76 -11.83 -4.54 -8.40
CA SER A 76 -11.08 -5.69 -8.95
C SER A 76 -10.21 -5.27 -10.12
N LEU A 77 -10.78 -4.55 -11.11
CA LEU A 77 -10.05 -4.09 -12.28
C LEU A 77 -8.82 -3.25 -11.91
N ARG A 78 -8.99 -2.33 -10.94
CA ARG A 78 -7.90 -1.46 -10.49
C ARG A 78 -6.84 -2.23 -9.73
N VAL A 79 -7.24 -3.04 -8.76
CA VAL A 79 -6.32 -3.81 -7.92
C VAL A 79 -5.52 -4.79 -8.76
N ASP A 80 -6.15 -5.48 -9.72
CA ASP A 80 -5.46 -6.42 -10.61
C ASP A 80 -4.44 -5.71 -11.51
N ALA A 81 -4.80 -4.57 -12.10
CA ALA A 81 -3.88 -3.79 -12.94
C ALA A 81 -2.70 -3.23 -12.13
N MET A 82 -2.99 -2.63 -10.97
CA MET A 82 -1.96 -2.09 -10.07
C MET A 82 -1.00 -3.18 -9.56
N THR A 83 -1.52 -4.38 -9.27
CA THR A 83 -0.71 -5.52 -8.80
C THR A 83 0.22 -6.05 -9.89
N ARG A 84 -0.25 -6.12 -11.14
CA ARG A 84 0.64 -6.47 -12.26
C ARG A 84 1.77 -5.46 -12.43
N ASN A 85 1.45 -4.17 -12.36
CA ASN A 85 2.46 -3.11 -12.36
C ASN A 85 3.44 -3.27 -11.20
N ALA A 86 2.93 -3.50 -9.97
CA ALA A 86 3.75 -3.65 -8.77
C ALA A 86 4.73 -4.83 -8.89
N ALA A 87 4.31 -5.96 -9.42
CA ALA A 87 5.18 -7.12 -9.65
C ALA A 87 6.32 -6.78 -10.63
N THR A 88 5.97 -6.18 -11.77
CA THR A 88 6.97 -5.76 -12.79
C THR A 88 7.97 -4.75 -12.21
N LEU A 89 7.50 -3.78 -11.44
CA LEU A 89 8.36 -2.75 -10.85
C LEU A 89 9.20 -3.29 -9.69
N ALA A 90 8.70 -4.28 -8.92
CA ALA A 90 9.47 -4.95 -7.89
C ALA A 90 10.66 -5.71 -8.48
N ASP A 91 10.46 -6.42 -9.59
CA ASP A 91 11.54 -7.12 -10.29
C ASP A 91 12.53 -6.14 -10.91
N TYR A 92 12.03 -5.08 -11.55
CA TYR A 92 12.88 -4.02 -12.10
C TYR A 92 13.79 -3.37 -11.04
N LEU A 93 13.21 -2.99 -9.89
CA LEU A 93 13.96 -2.35 -8.81
C LEU A 93 14.97 -3.31 -8.16
N ALA A 94 14.68 -4.60 -8.11
CA ALA A 94 15.60 -5.59 -7.52
C ALA A 94 16.90 -5.75 -8.31
N GLU A 95 16.89 -5.41 -9.59
CA GLU A 95 18.08 -5.46 -10.47
C GLU A 95 18.73 -4.07 -10.62
N ALA A 96 18.09 -3.02 -10.10
CA ALA A 96 18.55 -1.65 -10.28
C ALA A 96 19.78 -1.32 -9.42
N GLN A 97 20.79 -0.71 -10.03
CA GLN A 97 21.96 -0.23 -9.31
C GLN A 97 21.56 0.85 -8.28
N GLY A 98 22.05 0.71 -7.06
CA GLY A 98 21.75 1.64 -5.95
C GLY A 98 20.57 1.21 -5.08
N VAL A 99 19.81 0.20 -5.48
CA VAL A 99 18.80 -0.47 -4.64
C VAL A 99 19.47 -1.61 -3.88
N LEU A 100 19.33 -1.61 -2.56
CA LEU A 100 19.95 -2.60 -1.67
C LEU A 100 19.05 -3.82 -1.44
N SER A 101 17.75 -3.61 -1.40
CA SER A 101 16.75 -4.67 -1.19
C SER A 101 15.37 -4.24 -1.70
N VAL A 102 14.55 -5.24 -2.07
CA VAL A 102 13.14 -5.04 -2.42
C VAL A 102 12.28 -6.00 -1.60
N ARG A 103 11.23 -5.49 -0.99
CA ARG A 103 10.25 -6.27 -0.22
C ARG A 103 8.91 -6.24 -0.94
N TYR A 104 8.57 -7.34 -1.56
CA TYR A 104 7.29 -7.56 -2.23
C TYR A 104 6.86 -9.02 -2.06
N PRO A 105 5.67 -9.30 -1.48
CA PRO A 105 5.26 -10.68 -1.18
C PRO A 105 5.17 -11.59 -2.42
N GLY A 106 5.03 -11.01 -3.62
CA GLY A 106 5.00 -11.74 -4.88
C GLY A 106 6.35 -12.26 -5.36
N ARG A 107 7.48 -11.78 -4.80
CA ARG A 107 8.81 -12.25 -5.16
C ARG A 107 9.17 -13.50 -4.38
N ALA A 108 9.82 -14.45 -5.04
CA ALA A 108 10.22 -15.73 -4.44
C ALA A 108 11.25 -15.57 -3.29
N ASP A 109 12.02 -14.48 -3.30
CA ASP A 109 12.99 -14.16 -2.25
C ASP A 109 12.37 -13.49 -1.01
N HIS A 110 11.07 -13.15 -1.04
CA HIS A 110 10.39 -12.61 0.14
C HIS A 110 10.25 -13.69 1.22
N PRO A 111 10.64 -13.42 2.48
CA PRO A 111 10.67 -14.45 3.54
C PRO A 111 9.31 -15.10 3.82
N GLN A 112 8.21 -14.45 3.51
CA GLN A 112 6.85 -14.95 3.68
C GLN A 112 6.14 -15.27 2.36
N HIS A 113 6.87 -15.42 1.25
CA HIS A 113 6.27 -15.72 -0.05
C HIS A 113 5.37 -16.97 -0.02
N ALA A 114 5.86 -18.06 0.56
CA ALA A 114 5.09 -19.30 0.68
C ALA A 114 3.81 -19.14 1.53
N LEU A 115 3.82 -18.28 2.54
CA LEU A 115 2.64 -17.95 3.33
C LEU A 115 1.66 -17.11 2.50
N ALA A 116 2.15 -16.11 1.78
CA ALA A 116 1.36 -15.28 0.89
C ALA A 116 0.63 -16.12 -0.16
N MET A 117 1.33 -17.07 -0.79
CA MET A 117 0.74 -18.00 -1.77
C MET A 117 -0.41 -18.86 -1.19
N ARG A 118 -0.35 -19.21 0.11
CA ARG A 118 -1.42 -19.99 0.74
C ARG A 118 -2.64 -19.15 1.13
N GLN A 119 -2.44 -17.89 1.46
CA GLN A 119 -3.48 -17.03 2.03
C GLN A 119 -4.09 -16.03 1.06
N MET A 120 -3.40 -15.75 -0.05
CA MET A 120 -3.80 -14.72 -1.00
C MET A 120 -3.81 -15.26 -2.43
N SER A 121 -4.72 -14.74 -3.25
CA SER A 121 -4.78 -15.02 -4.69
C SER A 121 -3.99 -14.00 -5.53
N GLY A 122 -3.39 -12.98 -4.89
CA GLY A 122 -2.52 -11.97 -5.47
C GLY A 122 -1.76 -11.24 -4.37
N TYR A 123 -0.73 -10.44 -4.72
CA TYR A 123 0.29 -10.08 -3.74
C TYR A 123 0.27 -8.63 -3.25
N SER A 124 -0.60 -7.77 -3.70
CA SER A 124 -0.68 -6.36 -3.32
C SER A 124 -0.16 -5.39 -4.38
N THR A 125 -0.60 -4.16 -4.23
CA THR A 125 -0.18 -3.01 -5.04
C THR A 125 0.98 -2.24 -4.40
N LEU A 126 1.44 -2.70 -3.23
CA LEU A 126 2.49 -2.05 -2.46
C LEU A 126 3.75 -2.88 -2.45
N LEU A 127 4.86 -2.20 -2.60
CA LEU A 127 6.19 -2.72 -2.35
C LEU A 127 7.00 -1.72 -1.51
N ALA A 128 8.07 -2.17 -0.90
CA ALA A 128 9.07 -1.31 -0.29
C ALA A 128 10.45 -1.71 -0.83
N PHE A 129 11.32 -0.73 -0.95
CA PHE A 129 12.70 -0.95 -1.32
C PHE A 129 13.62 -0.04 -0.53
N GLU A 130 14.87 -0.45 -0.42
CA GLU A 130 15.90 0.28 0.29
C GLU A 130 16.95 0.78 -0.69
N VAL A 131 17.33 2.04 -0.57
CA VAL A 131 18.39 2.65 -1.36
C VAL A 131 19.63 2.92 -0.52
N HIS A 132 20.81 2.98 -1.16
CA HIS A 132 22.04 3.37 -0.47
C HIS A 132 22.00 4.84 -0.01
N SER A 133 22.98 5.26 0.77
CA SER A 133 23.11 6.62 1.32
C SER A 133 21.98 7.05 2.29
N GLY A 134 21.19 6.07 2.80
CA GLY A 134 20.18 6.30 3.83
C GLY A 134 19.16 7.39 3.46
N GLN A 135 18.80 8.24 4.42
CA GLN A 135 17.81 9.31 4.23
C GLN A 135 18.20 10.27 3.10
N LYS A 136 19.48 10.61 2.97
CA LYS A 136 19.96 11.50 1.90
C LYS A 136 19.68 10.89 0.52
N GLY A 137 19.98 9.60 0.34
CA GLY A 137 19.70 8.87 -0.89
C GLY A 137 18.21 8.76 -1.17
N ALA A 138 17.40 8.39 -0.16
CA ALA A 138 15.96 8.28 -0.29
C ALA A 138 15.32 9.62 -0.72
N PHE A 139 15.78 10.73 -0.15
CA PHE A 139 15.27 12.06 -0.50
C PHE A 139 15.72 12.50 -1.89
N ALA A 140 16.97 12.24 -2.27
CA ALA A 140 17.46 12.54 -3.62
C ALA A 140 16.63 11.76 -4.66
N PHE A 141 16.42 10.47 -4.42
CA PHE A 141 15.59 9.62 -5.27
C PHE A 141 14.17 10.17 -5.41
N MET A 142 13.45 10.37 -4.30
CA MET A 142 12.05 10.79 -4.34
C MET A 142 11.85 12.18 -4.95
N ASN A 143 12.76 13.12 -4.68
CA ASN A 143 12.66 14.49 -5.19
C ASN A 143 12.92 14.60 -6.70
N ALA A 144 13.57 13.61 -7.31
CA ALA A 144 13.82 13.59 -8.76
C ALA A 144 12.63 13.07 -9.58
N LEU A 145 11.67 12.40 -8.93
CA LEU A 145 10.47 11.87 -9.58
C LEU A 145 9.59 13.00 -10.13
N LYS A 146 8.91 12.73 -11.25
CA LYS A 146 8.03 13.68 -11.93
C LYS A 146 6.59 13.19 -12.08
N LEU A 147 6.41 11.88 -12.23
CA LEU A 147 5.11 11.23 -12.40
C LEU A 147 4.62 10.67 -11.05
N ILE A 148 5.48 9.95 -10.34
CA ILE A 148 5.18 9.36 -9.05
C ILE A 148 5.17 10.45 -7.99
N ALA A 149 4.05 10.63 -7.29
CA ALA A 149 3.90 11.70 -6.31
C ALA A 149 4.38 11.30 -4.90
N ILE A 150 4.93 12.25 -4.16
CA ILE A 150 5.27 12.05 -2.75
C ILE A 150 4.01 12.21 -1.91
N SER A 151 3.58 11.14 -1.25
CA SER A 151 2.42 11.12 -0.35
C SER A 151 2.47 9.95 0.60
N ASN A 152 2.00 10.13 1.83
CA ASN A 152 1.85 9.05 2.80
C ASN A 152 0.56 8.24 2.62
N ASN A 153 -0.29 8.56 1.64
CA ASN A 153 -1.45 7.74 1.28
C ASN A 153 -1.02 6.47 0.52
N LEU A 154 -1.97 5.60 0.19
CA LEU A 154 -1.73 4.38 -0.58
C LEU A 154 -3.03 3.89 -1.24
N GLY A 155 -2.91 3.00 -2.22
CA GLY A 155 -4.06 2.41 -2.91
C GLY A 155 -4.81 3.38 -3.81
N ASP A 156 -4.19 4.52 -4.14
CA ASP A 156 -4.69 5.49 -5.11
C ASP A 156 -4.41 5.00 -6.54
N ALA A 157 -5.23 5.42 -7.48
CA ALA A 157 -5.03 5.19 -8.92
C ALA A 157 -3.71 5.79 -9.42
N ARG A 158 -3.18 6.79 -8.72
CA ARG A 158 -1.85 7.36 -8.94
C ARG A 158 -0.80 6.65 -8.12
N SER A 159 0.37 6.52 -8.68
CA SER A 159 1.56 6.01 -8.00
C SER A 159 2.08 6.99 -6.95
N LEU A 160 2.35 6.48 -5.75
CA LEU A 160 2.74 7.27 -4.59
C LEU A 160 3.97 6.67 -3.92
N VAL A 161 4.93 7.52 -3.53
CA VAL A 161 6.07 7.12 -2.69
C VAL A 161 6.09 7.88 -1.38
N THR A 162 6.64 7.27 -0.34
CA THR A 162 6.88 7.93 0.94
C THR A 162 8.13 7.37 1.60
N HIS A 163 8.78 8.18 2.44
CA HIS A 163 9.85 7.77 3.33
C HIS A 163 9.28 7.44 4.71
N PRO A 164 9.12 6.15 5.08
CA PRO A 164 8.42 5.76 6.30
C PRO A 164 9.06 6.32 7.57
N ALA A 165 10.38 6.33 7.66
CA ALA A 165 11.09 6.78 8.86
C ALA A 165 10.77 8.22 9.25
N THR A 166 10.53 9.12 8.30
CA THR A 166 10.20 10.53 8.57
C THR A 166 8.70 10.86 8.46
N THR A 167 7.86 9.89 8.12
CA THR A 167 6.42 10.12 7.93
C THR A 167 5.57 9.15 8.76
N THR A 168 5.24 8.00 8.21
CA THR A 168 4.29 7.06 8.83
C THR A 168 4.81 6.39 10.10
N HIS A 169 6.12 6.30 10.27
CA HIS A 169 6.80 5.69 11.42
C HIS A 169 7.72 6.68 12.16
N ALA A 170 7.53 7.98 11.97
CA ALA A 170 8.33 9.02 12.62
C ALA A 170 8.15 9.10 14.16
N LYS A 171 7.06 8.53 14.68
CA LYS A 171 6.73 8.58 16.11
C LYS A 171 7.26 7.40 16.92
N ILE A 172 7.75 6.36 16.27
CA ILE A 172 8.36 5.21 16.94
C ILE A 172 9.90 5.39 17.01
N SER A 173 10.53 4.71 17.96
CA SER A 173 11.98 4.79 18.15
C SER A 173 12.76 4.19 16.99
N ASP A 174 14.04 4.55 16.89
CA ASP A 174 14.95 3.96 15.88
C ASP A 174 15.09 2.46 16.05
N GLN A 175 15.07 1.96 17.29
CA GLN A 175 15.12 0.54 17.60
C GLN A 175 13.86 -0.18 17.08
N GLU A 176 12.67 0.36 17.35
CA GLU A 176 11.41 -0.21 16.87
C GLU A 176 11.35 -0.18 15.33
N ARG A 177 11.83 0.90 14.68
CA ARG A 177 11.95 0.92 13.22
C ARG A 177 12.87 -0.17 12.68
N ALA A 178 14.02 -0.37 13.33
CA ALA A 178 14.97 -1.41 12.96
C ALA A 178 14.39 -2.81 13.09
N GLU A 179 13.64 -3.09 14.17
CA GLU A 179 12.91 -4.36 14.38
C GLU A 179 11.85 -4.61 13.30
N LEU A 180 11.19 -3.55 12.82
CA LEU A 180 10.28 -3.60 11.68
C LEU A 180 11.00 -3.68 10.32
N GLY A 181 12.33 -3.55 10.34
CA GLY A 181 13.16 -3.51 9.14
C GLY A 181 12.98 -2.25 8.31
N ILE A 182 12.62 -1.14 8.95
CA ILE A 182 12.53 0.18 8.33
C ILE A 182 13.85 0.91 8.61
N THR A 183 14.64 1.08 7.55
CA THR A 183 15.92 1.78 7.60
C THR A 183 15.74 3.23 7.13
N GLU A 184 16.80 4.04 7.30
CA GLU A 184 16.83 5.41 6.76
C GLU A 184 16.85 5.46 5.22
N GLY A 185 17.13 4.36 4.54
CA GLY A 185 17.06 4.25 3.08
C GLY A 185 15.73 3.67 2.57
N THR A 186 14.80 3.32 3.45
CA THR A 186 13.55 2.67 3.06
C THR A 186 12.59 3.63 2.38
N ILE A 187 12.11 3.26 1.20
CA ILE A 187 11.04 3.93 0.46
C ILE A 187 9.89 2.95 0.30
N ARG A 188 8.67 3.36 0.69
CA ARG A 188 7.44 2.62 0.41
C ARG A 188 6.83 3.14 -0.88
N PHE A 189 6.49 2.24 -1.78
CA PHE A 189 5.88 2.54 -3.08
C PHE A 189 4.49 1.92 -3.17
N SER A 190 3.46 2.74 -3.33
CA SER A 190 2.10 2.35 -3.68
C SER A 190 1.92 2.56 -5.17
N VAL A 191 1.85 1.47 -5.93
CA VAL A 191 1.81 1.50 -7.38
C VAL A 191 0.40 1.77 -7.88
N GLY A 192 0.28 2.66 -8.85
CA GLY A 192 -0.97 3.10 -9.46
C GLY A 192 -1.28 2.40 -10.79
N LEU A 193 -2.13 3.06 -11.58
CA LEU A 193 -2.66 2.57 -12.85
C LEU A 193 -1.91 3.10 -14.07
N GLU A 194 -0.88 3.92 -13.89
CA GLU A 194 -0.07 4.46 -14.97
C GLU A 194 0.59 3.33 -15.77
N ASP A 195 0.97 3.58 -17.01
CA ASP A 195 1.75 2.62 -17.80
C ASP A 195 3.07 2.32 -17.06
N TYR A 196 3.35 1.04 -16.83
CA TYR A 196 4.55 0.63 -16.09
C TYR A 196 5.85 1.11 -16.74
N ARG A 197 5.88 1.35 -18.05
CA ARG A 197 7.05 1.87 -18.78
C ARG A 197 7.32 3.33 -18.44
N ASP A 198 6.26 4.10 -18.26
CA ASP A 198 6.36 5.48 -17.79
C ASP A 198 6.83 5.54 -16.33
N LEU A 199 6.34 4.61 -15.50
CA LEU A 199 6.81 4.46 -14.12
C LEU A 199 8.29 4.06 -14.06
N ILE A 200 8.76 3.13 -14.91
CA ILE A 200 10.18 2.79 -15.02
C ILE A 200 11.01 4.01 -15.44
N THR A 201 10.52 4.77 -16.41
CA THR A 201 11.19 6.00 -16.86
C THR A 201 11.33 7.01 -15.71
N ASP A 202 10.31 7.12 -14.87
CA ASP A 202 10.34 8.02 -13.71
C ASP A 202 11.23 7.50 -12.58
N LEU A 203 11.20 6.18 -12.32
CA LEU A 203 12.11 5.54 -11.36
C LEU A 203 13.58 5.72 -11.76
N ASN A 204 13.89 5.69 -13.06
CA ASN A 204 15.27 5.95 -13.56
C ASN A 204 15.76 7.34 -13.20
N ARG A 205 14.92 8.37 -13.22
CA ARG A 205 15.31 9.71 -12.73
C ARG A 205 15.72 9.69 -11.26
N GLY A 206 14.97 8.92 -10.46
CA GLY A 206 15.31 8.72 -9.05
C GLY A 206 16.65 7.99 -8.86
N LEU A 207 16.89 6.93 -9.63
CA LEU A 207 18.14 6.16 -9.62
C LEU A 207 19.35 6.99 -10.09
N GLU A 208 19.17 7.81 -11.13
CA GLU A 208 20.21 8.75 -11.58
C GLU A 208 20.55 9.77 -10.48
N ALA A 209 19.56 10.36 -9.83
CA ALA A 209 19.80 11.30 -8.73
C ALA A 209 20.47 10.62 -7.51
N LEU A 210 20.14 9.35 -7.26
CA LEU A 210 20.76 8.56 -6.22
C LEU A 210 22.26 8.33 -6.49
N SER A 211 22.67 8.14 -7.75
CA SER A 211 24.07 7.92 -8.12
C SER A 211 24.97 9.13 -7.82
N LEU A 212 24.38 10.28 -7.55
CA LEU A 212 25.10 11.52 -7.23
C LEU A 212 25.25 11.75 -5.70
N THR A 213 24.75 10.85 -4.85
CA THR A 213 24.76 11.00 -3.37
C THR A 213 25.88 10.23 -2.69
#